data_e80aac623e9e151e6fd66b48644499b0
#
_entry.id   e80aac623e9e151e6fd66b48644499b0
#
_cell.length_a   1.000
_cell.length_b   1.000
_cell.length_c   1.000
_cell.angle_alpha   90.00
_cell.angle_beta   90.00
_cell.angle_gamma   90.00
#
_symmetry.space_group_name_H-M   'P 1'
#
loop_
_entity.id
_entity.type
_entity.pdbx_description
1 polymer ?
#
loop_
_entity_poly.entity_id
_entity_poly.type
_entity_poly.pdbx_seq_one_letter_code
_entity_poly.pdbx_strand_id
1 'polypeptide(L)'
;ISPAAPYRFTEATGLLEVVNGDLDGDGMADSFEQGIIAANPVDGINTINDVLPQADFDGDGTNNLTEFRLGLDPTNANSRFFITSTDGDLSDGYTVNWQGKAGVTFKVERSSSLASGQWSVIHTVTPGADGPLNFTDPHPVPAPRAFYRITLDF
;
A
#
# COMPACT_ATOMS: atom_id res chain seq x y z
N ILE A 1 8.31 -29.03 0.88
CA ILE A 1 7.78 -28.22 2.00
C ILE A 1 6.28 -28.29 1.87
N SER A 2 5.58 -28.79 2.90
CA SER A 2 4.11 -28.85 2.90
C SER A 2 3.58 -27.43 3.05
N PRO A 3 2.60 -26.99 2.22
CA PRO A 3 1.99 -25.69 2.45
C PRO A 3 1.41 -25.66 3.86
N ALA A 4 1.53 -24.52 4.54
CA ALA A 4 0.91 -24.32 5.85
C ALA A 4 -0.60 -24.65 5.73
N ALA A 5 -1.12 -25.40 6.67
CA ALA A 5 -2.53 -25.79 6.61
C ALA A 5 -3.39 -24.54 6.83
N PRO A 6 -4.46 -24.32 6.04
CA PRO A 6 -5.31 -23.13 6.14
C PRO A 6 -6.22 -23.16 7.37
N TYR A 7 -5.78 -23.81 8.46
CA TYR A 7 -6.53 -23.91 9.71
C TYR A 7 -5.59 -23.98 10.89
N ARG A 8 -6.02 -23.34 11.98
CA ARG A 8 -5.40 -23.42 13.31
C ARG A 8 -6.28 -24.25 14.24
N PHE A 9 -5.71 -25.23 14.91
CA PHE A 9 -6.37 -25.96 15.98
C PHE A 9 -5.93 -25.39 17.34
N THR A 10 -6.89 -24.96 18.14
CA THR A 10 -6.63 -24.46 19.50
C THR A 10 -7.00 -25.56 20.49
N GLU A 11 -6.00 -26.27 21.03
CA GLU A 11 -6.20 -27.38 21.97
C GLU A 11 -7.01 -27.01 23.22
N ALA A 12 -6.81 -25.77 23.71
CA ALA A 12 -7.53 -25.30 24.92
C ALA A 12 -9.05 -25.16 24.75
N THR A 13 -9.52 -25.00 23.51
CA THR A 13 -10.93 -24.78 23.18
C THR A 13 -11.53 -25.86 22.30
N GLY A 14 -10.71 -26.74 21.73
CA GLY A 14 -11.12 -27.72 20.73
C GLY A 14 -11.64 -27.08 19.42
N LEU A 15 -11.36 -25.81 19.21
CA LEU A 15 -11.83 -25.05 18.05
C LEU A 15 -10.88 -25.23 16.86
N LEU A 16 -11.42 -25.63 15.73
CA LEU A 16 -10.76 -25.59 14.44
C LEU A 16 -11.14 -24.28 13.76
N GLU A 17 -10.20 -23.35 13.73
CA GLU A 17 -10.37 -22.07 13.02
C GLU A 17 -9.78 -22.21 11.61
N VAL A 18 -10.57 -21.83 10.59
CA VAL A 18 -10.04 -21.62 9.24
C VAL A 18 -9.42 -20.23 9.25
N VAL A 19 -8.11 -20.19 9.38
CA VAL A 19 -7.35 -18.93 9.20
C VAL A 19 -7.40 -18.62 7.71
N ASN A 20 -7.89 -17.47 7.34
CA ASN A 20 -8.08 -17.02 5.95
C ASN A 20 -6.75 -16.84 5.18
N GLY A 21 -5.82 -17.82 5.33
CA GLY A 21 -4.51 -17.76 4.71
C GLY A 21 -3.58 -16.68 5.27
N ASP A 22 -3.76 -16.30 6.52
CA ASP A 22 -2.89 -15.39 7.30
C ASP A 22 -2.64 -16.08 8.64
N LEU A 23 -1.63 -16.94 8.70
CA LEU A 23 -1.40 -17.86 9.81
C LEU A 23 -0.70 -17.19 10.99
N ASP A 24 0.12 -16.18 10.77
CA ASP A 24 0.80 -15.42 11.81
C ASP A 24 0.01 -14.18 12.27
N GLY A 25 -1.02 -13.78 11.50
CA GLY A 25 -1.98 -12.75 11.87
C GLY A 25 -1.45 -11.33 11.70
N ASP A 26 -0.51 -11.12 10.77
CA ASP A 26 0.15 -9.84 10.56
C ASP A 26 -0.56 -8.92 9.53
N GLY A 27 -1.59 -9.46 8.87
CA GLY A 27 -2.43 -8.75 7.89
C GLY A 27 -2.06 -8.98 6.44
N MET A 28 -1.07 -9.84 6.17
CA MET A 28 -0.71 -10.34 4.84
C MET A 28 -1.20 -11.79 4.68
N ALA A 29 -1.42 -12.24 3.46
CA ALA A 29 -1.79 -13.63 3.24
C ALA A 29 -0.54 -14.51 3.11
N ASP A 30 -0.56 -15.72 3.69
CA ASP A 30 0.52 -16.70 3.57
C ASP A 30 0.99 -16.89 2.13
N SER A 31 0.07 -16.85 1.16
CA SER A 31 0.39 -17.03 -0.27
C SER A 31 1.21 -15.88 -0.85
N PHE A 32 1.00 -14.66 -0.35
CA PHE A 32 1.80 -13.49 -0.72
C PHE A 32 3.21 -13.61 -0.13
N GLU A 33 3.30 -13.96 1.14
CA GLU A 33 4.56 -14.14 1.85
C GLU A 33 5.41 -15.30 1.29
N GLN A 34 4.76 -16.40 0.89
CA GLN A 34 5.42 -17.52 0.18
C GLN A 34 6.04 -17.06 -1.15
N GLY A 35 5.45 -16.06 -1.82
CA GLY A 35 6.03 -15.43 -3.01
C GLY A 35 7.36 -14.75 -2.70
N ILE A 36 7.42 -13.99 -1.62
CA ILE A 36 8.64 -13.31 -1.13
C ILE A 36 9.70 -14.34 -0.75
N ILE A 37 9.35 -15.35 0.05
CA ILE A 37 10.27 -16.44 0.46
C ILE A 37 10.88 -17.15 -0.75
N ALA A 38 10.06 -17.40 -1.77
CA ALA A 38 10.51 -18.10 -2.98
C ALA A 38 11.42 -17.26 -3.88
N ALA A 39 11.31 -15.93 -3.82
CA ALA A 39 12.03 -15.01 -4.70
C ALA A 39 13.55 -15.01 -4.42
N ASN A 40 13.94 -15.15 -3.15
CA ASN A 40 15.37 -15.21 -2.77
C ASN A 40 15.62 -16.20 -1.62
N PRO A 41 15.82 -17.50 -1.90
CA PRO A 41 15.93 -18.54 -0.88
C PRO A 41 17.24 -18.50 -0.07
N VAL A 42 18.09 -17.50 -0.26
CA VAL A 42 19.40 -17.37 0.43
C VAL A 42 19.53 -16.09 1.28
N ASP A 43 18.48 -15.28 1.37
CA ASP A 43 18.48 -14.03 2.13
C ASP A 43 18.20 -14.17 3.63
N GLY A 44 17.82 -15.38 4.06
CA GLY A 44 17.50 -15.69 5.46
C GLY A 44 16.02 -15.58 5.79
N ILE A 45 15.16 -15.19 4.84
CA ILE A 45 13.70 -15.21 4.95
C ILE A 45 13.22 -16.62 4.58
N ASN A 46 12.84 -17.43 5.59
CA ASN A 46 12.54 -18.85 5.38
C ASN A 46 11.11 -19.24 5.76
N THR A 47 10.45 -18.42 6.54
CA THR A 47 9.09 -18.65 7.04
C THR A 47 8.25 -17.39 6.86
N ILE A 48 6.92 -17.52 6.93
CA ILE A 48 6.02 -16.37 6.86
C ILE A 48 6.31 -15.37 7.99
N ASN A 49 6.68 -15.83 9.19
CA ASN A 49 7.04 -14.94 10.30
C ASN A 49 8.32 -14.11 10.08
N ASP A 50 9.11 -14.43 9.06
CA ASP A 50 10.30 -13.66 8.68
C ASP A 50 9.94 -12.56 7.68
N VAL A 51 8.78 -12.64 7.03
CA VAL A 51 8.28 -11.64 6.09
C VAL A 51 7.55 -10.56 6.88
N LEU A 52 8.23 -9.46 7.18
CA LEU A 52 7.67 -8.42 8.01
C LEU A 52 6.81 -7.44 7.20
N PRO A 53 5.61 -7.04 7.72
CA PRO A 53 4.72 -6.07 7.07
C PRO A 53 5.37 -4.74 6.72
N GLN A 54 6.29 -4.28 7.57
CA GLN A 54 6.97 -3.00 7.43
C GLN A 54 8.29 -3.08 6.65
N ALA A 55 8.73 -4.29 6.29
CA ALA A 55 9.89 -4.47 5.42
C ALA A 55 9.54 -4.11 3.98
N ASP A 56 10.55 -3.75 3.22
CA ASP A 56 10.50 -3.44 1.80
C ASP A 56 11.47 -4.44 1.13
N PHE A 57 10.92 -5.51 0.56
CA PHE A 57 11.72 -6.65 0.10
C PHE A 57 12.50 -6.32 -1.17
N ASP A 58 11.92 -5.58 -2.12
CA ASP A 58 12.55 -5.25 -3.39
C ASP A 58 13.25 -3.88 -3.39
N GLY A 59 13.08 -3.10 -2.31
CA GLY A 59 13.79 -1.83 -2.10
C GLY A 59 13.24 -0.65 -2.89
N ASP A 60 11.96 -0.69 -3.29
CA ASP A 60 11.34 0.36 -4.11
C ASP A 60 10.74 1.53 -3.30
N GLY A 61 10.71 1.41 -1.98
CA GLY A 61 10.15 2.38 -1.05
C GLY A 61 8.71 2.11 -0.63
N THR A 62 8.10 1.00 -1.11
CA THR A 62 6.79 0.52 -0.69
C THR A 62 6.97 -0.68 0.24
N ASN A 63 6.33 -0.73 1.39
CA ASN A 63 6.46 -1.87 2.27
C ASN A 63 5.54 -3.04 1.88
N ASN A 64 5.91 -4.26 2.29
CA ASN A 64 5.22 -5.49 1.93
C ASN A 64 3.70 -5.46 2.19
N LEU A 65 3.28 -4.92 3.35
CA LEU A 65 1.85 -4.81 3.69
C LEU A 65 1.10 -3.87 2.73
N THR A 66 1.72 -2.75 2.37
CA THR A 66 1.15 -1.80 1.41
C THR A 66 1.03 -2.44 0.04
N GLU A 67 2.04 -3.19 -0.39
CA GLU A 67 2.03 -3.91 -1.66
C GLU A 67 0.95 -4.99 -1.68
N PHE A 68 0.85 -5.79 -0.61
CA PHE A 68 -0.22 -6.77 -0.47
C PHE A 68 -1.60 -6.13 -0.64
N ARG A 69 -1.86 -5.02 0.06
CA ARG A 69 -3.15 -4.34 0.05
C ARG A 69 -3.46 -3.65 -1.27
N LEU A 70 -2.45 -3.18 -1.98
CA LEU A 70 -2.60 -2.59 -3.31
C LEU A 70 -2.59 -3.63 -4.43
N GLY A 71 -2.20 -4.88 -4.14
CA GLY A 71 -2.04 -5.94 -5.13
C GLY A 71 -0.84 -5.71 -6.03
N LEU A 72 0.22 -5.13 -5.48
CA LEU A 72 1.51 -4.96 -6.13
C LEU A 72 2.35 -6.23 -5.98
N ASP A 73 3.42 -6.33 -6.77
CA ASP A 73 4.36 -7.44 -6.73
C ASP A 73 5.56 -7.07 -5.84
N PRO A 74 5.69 -7.65 -4.63
CA PRO A 74 6.72 -7.30 -3.65
C PRO A 74 8.13 -7.75 -4.04
N THR A 75 8.28 -8.38 -5.20
CA THR A 75 9.55 -8.88 -5.72
C THR A 75 10.04 -8.10 -6.94
N ASN A 76 9.32 -7.04 -7.30
CA ASN A 76 9.57 -6.26 -8.50
C ASN A 76 9.53 -4.76 -8.22
N ALA A 77 10.66 -4.14 -8.02
CA ALA A 77 10.83 -2.71 -7.73
C ALA A 77 10.22 -1.73 -8.76
N ASN A 78 9.67 -2.21 -9.86
CA ASN A 78 8.88 -1.39 -10.78
C ASN A 78 7.37 -1.45 -10.49
N SER A 79 6.92 -2.38 -9.64
CA SER A 79 5.52 -2.59 -9.24
C SER A 79 5.18 -1.77 -8.01
N ARG A 80 5.32 -0.46 -8.07
CA ARG A 80 5.17 0.45 -6.94
C ARG A 80 4.02 1.41 -7.07
N PHE A 81 3.56 1.94 -5.95
CA PHE A 81 2.57 3.01 -5.91
C PHE A 81 3.23 4.38 -6.16
N PHE A 82 2.68 5.15 -7.11
CA PHE A 82 3.15 6.51 -7.40
C PHE A 82 2.07 7.38 -8.04
N ILE A 83 2.27 8.69 -8.02
CA ILE A 83 1.49 9.63 -8.81
C ILE A 83 1.89 9.46 -10.28
N THR A 84 0.95 9.00 -11.11
CA THR A 84 1.22 8.63 -12.52
C THR A 84 1.44 9.83 -13.41
N SER A 85 0.75 10.94 -13.13
CA SER A 85 0.97 12.22 -13.80
C SER A 85 0.38 13.38 -12.98
N THR A 86 0.83 14.57 -13.29
CA THR A 86 0.25 15.83 -12.82
C THR A 86 0.00 16.74 -13.99
N ASP A 87 -1.08 17.53 -13.95
CA ASP A 87 -1.44 18.49 -15.00
C ASP A 87 -2.08 19.73 -14.36
N GLY A 88 -2.12 20.82 -15.14
CA GLY A 88 -2.79 22.05 -14.71
C GLY A 88 -1.84 23.20 -14.38
N ASP A 89 -2.44 24.31 -13.99
CA ASP A 89 -1.77 25.54 -13.61
C ASP A 89 -2.51 26.30 -12.49
N LEU A 90 -2.06 27.52 -12.19
CA LEU A 90 -2.66 28.34 -11.13
C LEU A 90 -4.05 28.89 -11.51
N SER A 91 -4.43 28.89 -12.78
CA SER A 91 -5.73 29.40 -13.23
C SER A 91 -6.82 28.32 -13.23
N ASP A 92 -6.46 27.10 -13.65
CA ASP A 92 -7.39 26.00 -13.87
C ASP A 92 -7.33 24.95 -12.73
N GLY A 93 -6.34 25.09 -11.83
CA GLY A 93 -6.05 24.15 -10.77
C GLY A 93 -5.02 23.10 -11.15
N TYR A 94 -4.58 22.31 -10.16
CA TYR A 94 -3.64 21.20 -10.36
C TYR A 94 -4.33 19.86 -10.19
N THR A 95 -4.21 19.01 -11.21
CA THR A 95 -4.72 17.64 -11.20
C THR A 95 -3.60 16.66 -10.87
N VAL A 96 -3.83 15.80 -9.91
CA VAL A 96 -2.98 14.63 -9.62
C VAL A 96 -3.71 13.37 -10.07
N ASN A 97 -2.99 12.45 -10.70
CA ASN A 97 -3.51 11.19 -11.22
C ASN A 97 -2.74 10.03 -10.58
N TRP A 98 -3.46 8.94 -10.24
CA TRP A 98 -2.87 7.71 -9.68
C TRP A 98 -3.71 6.49 -10.01
N GLN A 99 -3.20 5.28 -9.70
CA GLN A 99 -3.98 4.06 -9.78
C GLN A 99 -4.62 3.77 -8.43
N GLY A 100 -5.93 3.59 -8.43
CA GLY A 100 -6.70 3.24 -7.25
C GLY A 100 -6.94 1.73 -7.15
N LYS A 101 -7.05 1.26 -5.90
CA LYS A 101 -7.42 -0.11 -5.54
C LYS A 101 -8.76 -0.09 -4.84
N ALA A 102 -9.68 -0.97 -5.24
CA ALA A 102 -10.99 -1.10 -4.61
C ALA A 102 -10.89 -1.31 -3.10
N GLY A 103 -11.65 -0.54 -2.33
CA GLY A 103 -11.69 -0.64 -0.87
C GLY A 103 -10.54 0.04 -0.13
N VAL A 104 -9.50 0.50 -0.81
CA VAL A 104 -8.41 1.26 -0.20
C VAL A 104 -8.76 2.75 -0.18
N THR A 105 -8.59 3.40 0.96
CA THR A 105 -8.84 4.84 1.09
C THR A 105 -7.59 5.63 0.77
N PHE A 106 -7.70 6.52 -0.22
CA PHE A 106 -6.64 7.42 -0.64
C PHE A 106 -6.94 8.83 -0.13
N LYS A 107 -5.93 9.47 0.49
CA LYS A 107 -5.99 10.86 0.94
C LYS A 107 -5.01 11.68 0.11
N VAL A 108 -5.52 12.65 -0.63
CA VAL A 108 -4.67 13.65 -1.32
C VAL A 108 -4.37 14.73 -0.32
N GLU A 109 -3.11 14.97 -0.07
CA GLU A 109 -2.63 15.98 0.85
C GLU A 109 -1.82 17.04 0.10
N ARG A 110 -1.97 18.28 0.56
CA ARG A 110 -1.28 19.45 0.02
C ARG A 110 -0.48 20.15 1.10
N SER A 111 0.68 20.70 0.70
CA SER A 111 1.49 21.58 1.53
C SER A 111 2.17 22.68 0.69
N SER A 112 2.46 23.81 1.30
CA SER A 112 3.36 24.85 0.76
C SER A 112 4.83 24.57 1.08
N SER A 113 5.12 23.53 1.90
CA SER A 113 6.45 23.18 2.38
C SER A 113 6.58 21.66 2.51
N LEU A 114 7.78 21.13 2.30
CA LEU A 114 8.10 19.71 2.54
C LEU A 114 8.35 19.41 4.04
N ALA A 115 8.28 20.41 4.92
CA ALA A 115 8.46 20.18 6.36
C ALA A 115 7.33 19.29 6.92
N SER A 116 7.67 18.45 7.89
CA SER A 116 6.70 17.62 8.59
C SER A 116 5.64 18.47 9.30
N GLY A 117 4.41 17.97 9.37
CA GLY A 117 3.28 18.65 10.04
C GLY A 117 2.62 19.80 9.27
N GLN A 118 3.07 20.08 8.06
CA GLN A 118 2.49 21.14 7.20
C GLN A 118 1.56 20.61 6.12
N TRP A 119 1.16 19.34 6.20
CA TRP A 119 0.30 18.68 5.21
C TRP A 119 -1.16 18.78 5.64
N SER A 120 -2.01 19.13 4.69
CA SER A 120 -3.47 19.20 4.88
C SER A 120 -4.15 18.25 3.90
N VAL A 121 -5.03 17.39 4.41
CA VAL A 121 -5.89 16.56 3.56
C VAL A 121 -6.87 17.47 2.83
N ILE A 122 -6.86 17.42 1.51
CA ILE A 122 -7.73 18.23 0.64
C ILE A 122 -8.75 17.38 -0.13
N HIS A 123 -8.52 16.06 -0.19
CA HIS A 123 -9.46 15.12 -0.79
C HIS A 123 -9.27 13.73 -0.18
N THR A 124 -10.37 12.98 -0.08
CA THR A 124 -10.37 11.58 0.34
C THR A 124 -11.31 10.80 -0.57
N VAL A 125 -10.86 9.65 -1.04
CA VAL A 125 -11.65 8.75 -1.89
C VAL A 125 -11.38 7.30 -1.57
N THR A 126 -12.45 6.50 -1.54
CA THR A 126 -12.37 5.03 -1.45
C THR A 126 -13.08 4.47 -2.68
N PRO A 127 -12.35 4.04 -3.71
CA PRO A 127 -12.97 3.55 -4.94
C PRO A 127 -13.65 2.20 -4.72
N GLY A 128 -14.76 1.98 -5.46
CA GLY A 128 -15.46 0.70 -5.48
C GLY A 128 -14.90 -0.32 -6.47
N ALA A 129 -13.92 0.08 -7.32
CA ALA A 129 -13.26 -0.75 -8.31
C ALA A 129 -11.82 -0.28 -8.52
N ASP A 130 -10.95 -1.21 -8.97
CA ASP A 130 -9.59 -0.88 -9.40
C ASP A 130 -9.61 0.00 -10.64
N GLY A 131 -8.70 0.97 -10.73
CA GLY A 131 -8.57 1.80 -11.92
C GLY A 131 -7.97 3.19 -11.67
N PRO A 132 -7.88 3.99 -12.74
CA PRO A 132 -7.31 5.32 -12.63
C PRO A 132 -8.22 6.25 -11.81
N LEU A 133 -7.60 6.98 -10.91
CA LEU A 133 -8.22 8.04 -10.12
C LEU A 133 -7.54 9.37 -10.40
N ASN A 134 -8.26 10.44 -10.19
CA ASN A 134 -7.71 11.79 -10.22
C ASN A 134 -8.42 12.70 -9.22
N PHE A 135 -7.73 13.78 -8.89
CA PHE A 135 -8.30 14.90 -8.14
C PHE A 135 -7.70 16.21 -8.65
N THR A 136 -8.56 17.18 -8.93
CA THR A 136 -8.15 18.55 -9.30
C THR A 136 -8.32 19.45 -8.08
N ASP A 137 -7.21 20.03 -7.61
CA ASP A 137 -7.22 21.09 -6.61
C ASP A 137 -7.56 22.42 -7.29
N PRO A 138 -8.78 22.94 -7.12
CA PRO A 138 -9.21 24.16 -7.81
C PRO A 138 -8.62 25.45 -7.19
N HIS A 139 -8.02 25.34 -6.01
CA HIS A 139 -7.48 26.46 -5.27
C HIS A 139 -6.09 26.13 -4.76
N PRO A 140 -5.12 25.92 -5.65
CA PRO A 140 -3.74 25.79 -5.21
C PRO A 140 -3.36 27.06 -4.42
N VAL A 141 -2.74 26.85 -3.25
CA VAL A 141 -2.37 27.96 -2.34
C VAL A 141 -1.76 29.15 -3.09
N PRO A 142 -2.03 30.39 -2.68
CA PRO A 142 -1.42 31.58 -3.29
C PRO A 142 0.07 31.72 -2.93
N ALA A 143 0.79 30.62 -2.92
CA ALA A 143 2.22 30.53 -2.68
C ALA A 143 2.93 30.17 -3.99
N PRO A 144 4.21 30.53 -4.17
CA PRO A 144 4.94 30.25 -5.40
C PRO A 144 5.13 28.76 -5.69
N ARG A 145 4.69 27.88 -4.79
CA ARG A 145 4.75 26.42 -4.95
C ARG A 145 3.73 25.70 -4.06
N ALA A 146 3.20 24.59 -4.57
CA ALA A 146 2.45 23.62 -3.80
C ALA A 146 3.09 22.22 -4.00
N PHE A 147 3.05 21.43 -2.95
CA PHE A 147 3.48 20.04 -2.95
C PHE A 147 2.27 19.16 -2.71
N TYR A 148 2.20 18.04 -3.40
CA TYR A 148 1.13 17.06 -3.27
C TYR A 148 1.73 15.70 -2.92
N ARG A 149 1.02 14.96 -2.08
CA ARG A 149 1.27 13.54 -1.85
C ARG A 149 -0.05 12.81 -1.69
N ILE A 150 0.00 11.49 -1.90
CA ILE A 150 -1.12 10.61 -1.62
C ILE A 150 -0.69 9.69 -0.49
N THR A 151 -1.50 9.63 0.56
CA THR A 151 -1.35 8.70 1.67
C THR A 151 -2.51 7.71 1.67
N LEU A 152 -2.26 6.52 2.21
CA LEU A 152 -3.20 5.41 2.25
C LEU A 152 -3.72 5.25 3.68
N ASP A 153 -5.00 4.87 3.78
CA ASP A 153 -5.65 4.54 5.05
C ASP A 153 -6.29 3.15 4.88
N PHE A 154 -5.90 2.21 5.72
CA PHE A 154 -6.28 0.80 5.63
C PHE A 154 -7.17 0.38 6.79
#